data_ecaf8c95c25ba19f006b2239d9f3df5a
#
_entry.id   ecaf8c95c25ba19f006b2239d9f3df5a
#
_cell.length_a   1.000
_cell.length_b   1.000
_cell.length_c   1.000
_cell.angle_alpha   90.00
_cell.angle_beta   90.00
_cell.angle_gamma   90.00
#
_symmetry.space_group_name_H-M   'P 1'
#
loop_
_entity.id
_entity.type
_entity.pdbx_description
1 polymer ?
#
loop_
_entity_poly.entity_id
_entity_poly.type
_entity_poly.pdbx_seq_one_letter_code
_entity_poly.pdbx_strand_id
1 'polypeptide(L)'
;MAVFEKKKFSKLTLDDTTPLTCTIEAAQNLESHTDYVIRVQRGPNPENSWQINRRYSDFVTLHDGLKVSGMELGLPPKKVFGNMEREFIAERQQALQAYLNRLLSHQLLLSCFLVKRFLDPTNYAPNGVEDALQHVSMFFRSEPHWDVVEPLKDIGWRLRKTYFMVRPKSQPKVKQVLAWSYYGPDKYLDYKDLVPIMKLLPTIQHPFIYPVTYVSASDSGGLAIRTFHGTGTLKDFICKAKPKAHYLKKYCLPKSHNAFNIMNIKTYGRMILEALKFLHEKGLPYGHLHTGNVMLEGNACRLLDIENTLLGLPFFYRGYLSHFRKINTTEAVDVYSFGHLLYEMTFGVPLNVPSKDDFPHTIPPPIKSVLESILTTEACKSKLPTVDDLLADPLFSDVGFPERDRPQFRIPSKLKEPLKAAKSQVEKRLQEDARVVSSFRRLSKAQAHHNSDEEKRRRKKANLKKRMSEQNVGESNNSTQPAQTNGNHAGNGSVPAPPPAPAAPPPAAK
;
A
#
# COMPACT_ATOMS: atom_id res chain seq x y z
N MET A 1 -0.32 -42.73 -1.49
CA MET A 1 -0.86 -41.47 -2.07
C MET A 1 -0.62 -40.38 -1.07
N ALA A 2 0.19 -39.39 -1.42
CA ALA A 2 0.39 -38.21 -0.56
C ALA A 2 -0.88 -37.31 -0.68
N VAL A 3 -1.59 -37.18 0.41
CA VAL A 3 -2.73 -36.24 0.49
C VAL A 3 -2.13 -34.85 0.59
N PHE A 4 -2.14 -34.14 -0.52
CA PHE A 4 -1.83 -32.71 -0.52
C PHE A 4 -3.02 -31.99 0.13
N GLU A 5 -2.89 -31.64 1.41
CA GLU A 5 -3.79 -30.68 2.03
C GLU A 5 -3.74 -29.38 1.22
N LYS A 6 -4.86 -29.06 0.58
CA LYS A 6 -5.06 -27.72 -0.01
C LYS A 6 -5.04 -26.72 1.15
N LYS A 7 -3.89 -26.14 1.45
CA LYS A 7 -3.81 -24.96 2.32
C LYS A 7 -4.69 -23.88 1.68
N LYS A 8 -5.88 -23.69 2.24
CA LYS A 8 -6.75 -22.57 1.87
C LYS A 8 -5.96 -21.28 2.08
N PHE A 9 -5.59 -20.63 0.99
CA PHE A 9 -4.89 -19.35 1.03
C PHE A 9 -5.82 -18.27 1.61
N SER A 10 -5.78 -18.06 2.93
CA SER A 10 -6.37 -16.87 3.58
C SER A 10 -5.71 -15.55 3.13
N LYS A 11 -4.62 -15.62 2.37
CA LYS A 11 -3.85 -14.48 1.83
C LYS A 11 -4.57 -13.67 0.74
N LEU A 12 -5.64 -14.19 0.14
CA LEU A 12 -6.36 -13.50 -0.94
C LEU A 12 -6.97 -12.16 -0.52
N THR A 13 -7.36 -12.01 0.72
CA THR A 13 -8.03 -10.81 1.23
C THR A 13 -7.08 -9.78 1.86
N LEU A 14 -5.79 -10.13 2.03
CA LEU A 14 -4.81 -9.26 2.66
C LEU A 14 -4.37 -8.15 1.73
N ASP A 15 -4.57 -6.90 2.14
CA ASP A 15 -4.05 -5.74 1.42
C ASP A 15 -2.64 -5.38 1.91
N ASP A 16 -1.64 -5.66 1.08
CA ASP A 16 -0.22 -5.42 1.38
C ASP A 16 0.13 -3.93 1.40
N THR A 17 -0.69 -3.07 0.81
CA THR A 17 -0.47 -1.62 0.74
C THR A 17 -0.98 -0.88 1.98
N THR A 18 -1.80 -1.55 2.81
CA THR A 18 -2.29 -0.96 4.07
C THR A 18 -1.10 -0.69 5.01
N PRO A 19 -0.94 0.57 5.49
CA PRO A 19 0.16 0.94 6.36
C PRO A 19 0.18 0.12 7.66
N LEU A 20 1.39 -0.25 8.11
CA LEU A 20 1.62 -0.84 9.42
C LEU A 20 2.17 0.21 10.36
N THR A 21 1.69 0.18 11.59
CA THR A 21 2.29 0.89 12.73
C THR A 21 2.64 -0.12 13.82
N CYS A 22 3.63 0.19 14.65
CA CYS A 22 3.98 -0.69 15.75
C CYS A 22 4.47 0.10 16.97
N THR A 23 4.23 -0.49 18.14
CA THR A 23 4.65 0.06 19.43
C THR A 23 5.19 -1.08 20.27
N ILE A 24 6.37 -0.89 20.87
CA ILE A 24 6.92 -1.81 21.85
C ILE A 24 6.25 -1.51 23.19
N GLU A 25 5.30 -2.35 23.60
CA GLU A 25 4.48 -2.13 24.79
C GLU A 25 5.21 -2.52 26.07
N ALA A 26 6.04 -3.58 26.02
CA ALA A 26 6.75 -4.12 27.16
C ALA A 26 8.05 -4.82 26.76
N ALA A 27 8.92 -5.00 27.74
CA ALA A 27 10.07 -5.88 27.67
C ALA A 27 9.95 -6.94 28.78
N GLN A 28 10.06 -8.20 28.42
CA GLN A 28 9.95 -9.34 29.31
C GLN A 28 11.30 -10.05 29.44
N ASN A 29 11.85 -10.11 30.64
CA ASN A 29 13.07 -10.86 30.90
C ASN A 29 12.75 -12.33 31.07
N LEU A 30 13.31 -13.12 30.19
CA LEU A 30 13.38 -14.56 30.30
C LEU A 30 14.75 -14.97 30.84
N GLU A 31 14.92 -16.24 31.23
CA GLU A 31 16.17 -16.71 31.86
C GLU A 31 17.43 -16.41 31.06
N SER A 32 17.37 -16.43 29.71
CA SER A 32 18.53 -16.29 28.81
C SER A 32 18.53 -15.01 27.98
N HIS A 33 17.40 -14.28 27.90
CA HIS A 33 17.26 -13.11 27.03
C HIS A 33 16.05 -12.25 27.40
N THR A 34 16.00 -11.06 26.80
CA THR A 34 14.83 -10.17 26.88
C THR A 34 14.03 -10.24 25.60
N ASP A 35 12.73 -10.51 25.72
CA ASP A 35 11.74 -10.39 24.65
C ASP A 35 11.06 -9.03 24.71
N TYR A 36 10.99 -8.37 23.56
CA TYR A 36 10.25 -7.12 23.36
C TYR A 36 8.87 -7.46 22.79
N VAL A 37 7.83 -7.14 23.54
CA VAL A 37 6.43 -7.33 23.12
C VAL A 37 6.05 -6.15 22.24
N ILE A 38 5.81 -6.42 20.97
CA ILE A 38 5.51 -5.42 19.95
C ILE A 38 4.05 -5.57 19.54
N ARG A 39 3.25 -4.55 19.78
CA ARG A 39 1.92 -4.43 19.20
C ARG A 39 2.04 -3.88 17.79
N VAL A 40 1.53 -4.61 16.83
CA VAL A 40 1.48 -4.22 15.41
C VAL A 40 0.02 -3.94 15.03
N GLN A 41 -0.23 -2.85 14.31
CA GLN A 41 -1.56 -2.51 13.83
C GLN A 41 -1.53 -2.29 12.31
N ARG A 42 -2.53 -2.83 11.60
CA ARG A 42 -2.72 -2.63 10.17
C ARG A 42 -3.86 -1.66 9.90
N GLY A 43 -3.51 -0.54 9.31
CA GLY A 43 -4.47 0.51 8.98
C GLY A 43 -4.97 1.28 10.21
N PRO A 44 -6.04 2.07 10.04
CA PRO A 44 -6.51 2.97 11.09
C PRO A 44 -7.37 2.30 12.16
N ASN A 45 -7.86 1.06 11.94
CA ASN A 45 -8.70 0.35 12.92
C ASN A 45 -7.84 -0.33 13.98
N PRO A 46 -7.96 0.05 15.29
CA PRO A 46 -7.22 -0.59 16.38
C PRO A 46 -7.52 -2.09 16.56
N GLU A 47 -8.71 -2.55 16.14
CA GLU A 47 -9.07 -3.98 16.20
C GLU A 47 -8.19 -4.83 15.26
N ASN A 48 -7.68 -4.25 14.17
CA ASN A 48 -6.73 -4.90 13.27
C ASN A 48 -5.31 -4.85 13.84
N SER A 49 -5.14 -5.30 15.07
CA SER A 49 -3.84 -5.34 15.73
C SER A 49 -3.57 -6.73 16.32
N TRP A 50 -2.29 -7.04 16.43
CA TRP A 50 -1.77 -8.28 17.03
C TRP A 50 -0.48 -7.99 17.77
N GLN A 51 -0.05 -8.92 18.61
CA GLN A 51 1.22 -8.84 19.32
C GLN A 51 2.20 -9.88 18.78
N ILE A 52 3.46 -9.51 18.74
CA ILE A 52 4.58 -10.39 18.42
C ILE A 52 5.69 -10.18 19.46
N ASN A 53 6.41 -11.25 19.76
CA ASN A 53 7.60 -11.19 20.61
C ASN A 53 8.84 -11.25 19.72
N ARG A 54 9.80 -10.37 19.98
CA ARG A 54 11.09 -10.29 19.27
C ARG A 54 12.21 -10.05 20.26
N ARG A 55 13.24 -10.87 20.20
CA ARG A 55 14.48 -10.64 20.94
C ARG A 55 15.44 -9.77 20.14
N TYR A 56 16.43 -9.21 20.80
CA TYR A 56 17.40 -8.32 20.15
C TYR A 56 18.09 -8.94 18.91
N SER A 57 18.40 -10.25 18.95
CA SER A 57 18.97 -10.96 17.78
C SER A 57 18.07 -10.95 16.55
N ASP A 58 16.74 -10.89 16.71
CA ASP A 58 15.82 -10.83 15.58
C ASP A 58 15.89 -9.47 14.90
N PHE A 59 16.08 -8.39 15.67
CA PHE A 59 16.35 -7.05 15.14
C PHE A 59 17.71 -7.00 14.42
N VAL A 60 18.74 -7.67 14.93
CA VAL A 60 20.04 -7.78 14.24
C VAL A 60 19.88 -8.48 12.89
N THR A 61 19.18 -9.62 12.86
CA THR A 61 18.91 -10.37 11.63
C THR A 61 18.16 -9.52 10.60
N LEU A 62 17.13 -8.78 11.05
CA LEU A 62 16.40 -7.84 10.19
C LEU A 62 17.34 -6.75 9.65
N HIS A 63 18.11 -6.13 10.55
CA HIS A 63 19.05 -5.05 10.22
C HIS A 63 20.09 -5.50 9.19
N ASP A 64 20.68 -6.68 9.39
CA ASP A 64 21.67 -7.25 8.47
C ASP A 64 21.09 -7.46 7.06
N GLY A 65 19.86 -7.96 6.98
CA GLY A 65 19.14 -8.07 5.71
C GLY A 65 18.85 -6.74 5.03
N LEU A 66 18.72 -5.66 5.82
CA LEU A 66 18.43 -4.31 5.31
C LEU A 66 19.67 -3.47 5.02
N LYS A 67 20.88 -3.90 5.42
CA LYS A 67 22.15 -3.19 5.14
C LYS A 67 22.39 -2.90 3.66
N VAL A 68 21.86 -3.76 2.79
CA VAL A 68 21.94 -3.56 1.33
C VAL A 68 21.30 -2.25 0.87
N SER A 69 20.36 -1.67 1.65
CA SER A 69 19.75 -0.37 1.37
C SER A 69 20.71 0.80 1.47
N GLY A 70 21.81 0.66 2.20
CA GLY A 70 22.76 1.73 2.51
C GLY A 70 22.25 2.76 3.53
N MET A 71 21.06 2.57 4.08
CA MET A 71 20.45 3.52 5.02
C MET A 71 21.00 3.34 6.45
N GLU A 72 21.27 4.45 7.12
CA GLU A 72 21.59 4.46 8.55
C GLU A 72 20.30 4.35 9.39
N LEU A 73 19.97 3.12 9.77
CA LEU A 73 18.74 2.83 10.48
C LEU A 73 18.83 2.99 12.00
N GLY A 74 20.07 3.11 12.55
CA GLY A 74 20.30 3.40 13.96
C GLY A 74 19.87 2.26 14.89
N LEU A 75 20.21 1.00 14.55
CA LEU A 75 20.04 -0.12 15.49
C LEU A 75 20.97 0.09 16.69
N PRO A 76 20.47 0.01 17.96
CA PRO A 76 21.32 0.12 19.13
C PRO A 76 22.39 -0.98 19.15
N PRO A 77 23.60 -0.70 19.69
CA PRO A 77 24.70 -1.66 19.66
C PRO A 77 24.43 -2.89 20.56
N LYS A 78 25.10 -4.00 20.26
CA LYS A 78 25.09 -5.19 21.10
C LYS A 78 25.88 -4.93 22.38
N LYS A 79 25.28 -5.18 23.56
CA LYS A 79 25.96 -5.17 24.85
C LYS A 79 26.17 -6.61 25.31
N VAL A 80 27.35 -6.94 25.77
CA VAL A 80 27.71 -8.33 26.18
C VAL A 80 27.43 -8.55 27.67
N PHE A 81 27.73 -7.54 28.50
CA PHE A 81 27.53 -7.63 29.96
C PHE A 81 26.48 -6.62 30.42
N GLY A 82 25.69 -6.94 31.45
CA GLY A 82 24.64 -6.08 31.97
C GLY A 82 23.46 -5.82 31.03
N ASN A 83 23.25 -6.71 30.06
CA ASN A 83 22.17 -6.61 29.08
C ASN A 83 20.78 -6.95 29.64
N MET A 84 20.72 -7.47 30.87
CA MET A 84 19.49 -7.81 31.60
C MET A 84 19.16 -6.76 32.67
N GLU A 85 19.96 -5.71 32.83
CA GLU A 85 19.70 -4.60 33.76
C GLU A 85 18.46 -3.81 33.31
N ARG A 86 17.60 -3.48 34.28
CA ARG A 86 16.31 -2.83 34.03
C ARG A 86 16.43 -1.51 33.28
N GLU A 87 17.40 -0.69 33.68
CA GLU A 87 17.66 0.61 33.05
C GLU A 87 18.12 0.45 31.62
N PHE A 88 19.06 -0.46 31.38
CA PHE A 88 19.53 -0.75 30.03
C PHE A 88 18.44 -1.32 29.12
N ILE A 89 17.57 -2.16 29.64
CA ILE A 89 16.42 -2.70 28.87
C ILE A 89 15.47 -1.57 28.46
N ALA A 90 15.17 -0.62 29.37
CA ALA A 90 14.32 0.52 29.09
C ALA A 90 14.93 1.45 28.01
N GLU A 91 16.23 1.74 28.12
CA GLU A 91 16.95 2.52 27.10
C GLU A 91 16.94 1.83 25.74
N ARG A 92 17.24 0.52 25.73
CA ARG A 92 17.22 -0.28 24.48
C ARG A 92 15.83 -0.36 23.89
N GLN A 93 14.77 -0.47 24.69
CA GLN A 93 13.39 -0.47 24.23
C GLN A 93 13.07 0.84 23.47
N GLN A 94 13.47 2.00 24.02
CA GLN A 94 13.28 3.29 23.35
C GLN A 94 14.08 3.38 22.03
N ALA A 95 15.33 2.92 22.03
CA ALA A 95 16.15 2.91 20.82
C ALA A 95 15.61 1.95 19.73
N LEU A 96 15.10 0.78 20.11
CA LEU A 96 14.44 -0.15 19.19
C LEU A 96 13.11 0.41 18.67
N GLN A 97 12.34 1.13 19.48
CA GLN A 97 11.14 1.83 19.00
C GLN A 97 11.50 2.91 17.97
N ALA A 98 12.54 3.69 18.22
CA ALA A 98 13.04 4.70 17.27
C ALA A 98 13.51 4.03 15.95
N TYR A 99 14.18 2.88 16.04
CA TYR A 99 14.56 2.06 14.90
C TYR A 99 13.34 1.61 14.06
N LEU A 100 12.31 1.06 14.72
CA LEU A 100 11.07 0.63 14.05
C LEU A 100 10.34 1.81 13.39
N ASN A 101 10.24 2.95 14.09
CA ASN A 101 9.62 4.15 13.53
C ASN A 101 10.34 4.63 12.26
N ARG A 102 11.67 4.57 12.26
CA ARG A 102 12.49 4.92 11.08
C ARG A 102 12.28 3.96 9.93
N LEU A 103 12.17 2.63 10.19
CA LEU A 103 11.83 1.65 9.16
C LEU A 103 10.46 1.91 8.55
N LEU A 104 9.45 2.16 9.38
CA LEU A 104 8.07 2.33 8.94
C LEU A 104 7.80 3.69 8.27
N SER A 105 8.66 4.68 8.49
CA SER A 105 8.56 5.98 7.80
C SER A 105 9.04 5.93 6.34
N HIS A 106 9.84 4.90 5.96
CA HIS A 106 10.38 4.79 4.62
C HIS A 106 9.55 3.82 3.77
N GLN A 107 8.87 4.31 2.74
CA GLN A 107 7.89 3.54 1.94
C GLN A 107 8.45 2.23 1.36
N LEU A 108 9.69 2.24 0.84
CA LEU A 108 10.30 1.03 0.29
C LEU A 108 10.62 -0.01 1.37
N LEU A 109 11.09 0.42 2.55
CA LEU A 109 11.35 -0.48 3.67
C LEU A 109 10.06 -1.04 4.23
N LEU A 110 9.03 -0.20 4.41
CA LEU A 110 7.69 -0.61 4.85
C LEU A 110 7.09 -1.68 3.91
N SER A 111 7.31 -1.57 2.61
CA SER A 111 6.85 -2.54 1.61
C SER A 111 7.81 -3.71 1.38
N CYS A 112 8.99 -3.73 2.02
CA CYS A 112 9.96 -4.81 1.91
C CYS A 112 9.46 -6.10 2.60
N PHE A 113 9.69 -7.24 1.95
CA PHE A 113 9.30 -8.54 2.49
C PHE A 113 9.90 -8.82 3.88
N LEU A 114 11.17 -8.45 4.12
CA LEU A 114 11.85 -8.67 5.40
C LEU A 114 11.14 -7.94 6.53
N VAL A 115 10.74 -6.68 6.33
CA VAL A 115 10.03 -5.88 7.33
C VAL A 115 8.61 -6.42 7.54
N LYS A 116 7.90 -6.76 6.47
CA LYS A 116 6.56 -7.36 6.56
C LYS A 116 6.60 -8.68 7.33
N ARG A 117 7.57 -9.56 7.04
CA ARG A 117 7.76 -10.83 7.75
C ARG A 117 8.13 -10.65 9.22
N PHE A 118 8.96 -9.66 9.53
CA PHE A 118 9.32 -9.35 10.91
C PHE A 118 8.10 -8.93 11.74
N LEU A 119 7.22 -8.11 11.16
CA LEU A 119 6.04 -7.59 11.85
C LEU A 119 4.81 -8.50 11.76
N ASP A 120 4.69 -9.32 10.73
CA ASP A 120 3.55 -10.21 10.49
C ASP A 120 4.01 -11.57 9.92
N PRO A 121 4.64 -12.41 10.73
CA PRO A 121 5.17 -13.71 10.29
C PRO A 121 4.09 -14.69 9.82
N THR A 122 2.87 -14.54 10.29
CA THR A 122 1.75 -15.41 9.93
C THR A 122 1.34 -15.25 8.46
N ASN A 123 1.31 -14.02 7.97
CA ASN A 123 0.89 -13.73 6.60
C ASN A 123 2.05 -13.73 5.59
N TYR A 124 3.31 -13.55 6.05
CA TYR A 124 4.49 -13.49 5.20
C TYR A 124 5.46 -14.64 5.50
N ALA A 125 5.11 -15.83 5.01
CA ALA A 125 5.95 -17.04 5.19
C ALA A 125 7.28 -16.92 4.41
N PRO A 126 8.36 -17.62 4.87
CA PRO A 126 9.72 -17.44 4.32
C PRO A 126 9.92 -17.94 2.88
N ASN A 127 9.08 -18.84 2.39
CA ASN A 127 9.33 -19.62 1.16
C ASN A 127 8.64 -19.08 -0.10
N GLY A 128 8.40 -17.76 -0.19
CA GLY A 128 7.63 -17.19 -1.31
C GLY A 128 8.27 -17.36 -2.71
N VAL A 129 9.61 -17.45 -2.79
CA VAL A 129 10.33 -17.68 -4.06
C VAL A 129 10.24 -19.14 -4.47
N GLU A 130 10.43 -20.05 -3.51
CA GLU A 130 10.35 -21.51 -3.71
C GLU A 130 8.93 -21.91 -4.10
N ASP A 131 7.92 -21.37 -3.43
CA ASP A 131 6.51 -21.58 -3.76
C ASP A 131 6.18 -21.08 -5.18
N ALA A 132 6.65 -19.88 -5.53
CA ALA A 132 6.50 -19.35 -6.88
C ALA A 132 7.20 -20.21 -7.93
N LEU A 133 8.40 -20.72 -7.64
CA LEU A 133 9.13 -21.63 -8.54
C LEU A 133 8.40 -22.94 -8.75
N GLN A 134 7.74 -23.48 -7.71
CA GLN A 134 6.90 -24.67 -7.85
C GLN A 134 5.75 -24.42 -8.82
N HIS A 135 5.04 -23.31 -8.71
CA HIS A 135 3.96 -22.95 -9.64
C HIS A 135 4.46 -22.79 -11.07
N VAL A 136 5.60 -22.10 -11.27
CA VAL A 136 6.22 -21.93 -12.59
C VAL A 136 6.68 -23.28 -13.17
N SER A 137 7.25 -24.16 -12.33
CA SER A 137 7.69 -25.49 -12.75
C SER A 137 6.52 -26.39 -13.13
N MET A 138 5.41 -26.33 -12.40
CA MET A 138 4.17 -27.04 -12.76
C MET A 138 3.63 -26.57 -14.10
N PHE A 139 3.64 -25.26 -14.32
CA PHE A 139 3.21 -24.66 -15.57
C PHE A 139 4.09 -25.13 -16.75
N PHE A 140 5.41 -25.14 -16.62
CA PHE A 140 6.32 -25.56 -17.70
C PHE A 140 6.32 -27.07 -17.97
N ARG A 141 5.69 -27.88 -17.13
CA ARG A 141 5.41 -29.29 -17.47
C ARG A 141 4.33 -29.43 -18.54
N SER A 142 3.33 -28.55 -18.53
CA SER A 142 2.27 -28.51 -19.54
C SER A 142 2.65 -27.68 -20.77
N GLU A 143 3.52 -26.70 -20.60
CA GLU A 143 3.97 -25.76 -21.63
C GLU A 143 5.51 -25.77 -21.74
N PRO A 144 6.11 -26.81 -22.34
CA PRO A 144 7.57 -27.05 -22.28
C PRO A 144 8.38 -26.16 -23.22
N HIS A 145 7.88 -24.98 -23.57
CA HIS A 145 8.54 -24.08 -24.52
C HIS A 145 9.63 -23.20 -23.91
N TRP A 146 9.72 -23.13 -22.60
CA TRP A 146 10.71 -22.30 -21.88
C TRP A 146 11.50 -23.09 -20.86
N ASP A 147 12.72 -22.62 -20.59
CA ASP A 147 13.55 -23.05 -19.46
C ASP A 147 13.66 -21.89 -18.46
N VAL A 148 13.56 -22.19 -17.17
CA VAL A 148 13.91 -21.26 -16.10
C VAL A 148 15.43 -21.22 -15.96
N VAL A 149 16.02 -20.03 -16.04
CA VAL A 149 17.46 -19.82 -15.94
C VAL A 149 17.88 -19.52 -14.51
N GLU A 150 17.27 -18.48 -13.91
CA GLU A 150 17.57 -18.00 -12.56
C GLU A 150 16.39 -17.21 -11.97
N PRO A 151 16.20 -17.21 -10.65
CA PRO A 151 15.29 -16.28 -10.00
C PRO A 151 15.90 -14.87 -9.99
N LEU A 152 15.08 -13.86 -10.27
CA LEU A 152 15.45 -12.45 -10.22
C LEU A 152 14.94 -11.82 -8.92
N LYS A 153 15.44 -12.28 -7.77
CA LYS A 153 15.01 -11.88 -6.42
C LYS A 153 15.03 -10.38 -6.20
N ASP A 154 15.97 -9.71 -6.84
CA ASP A 154 16.38 -8.35 -6.51
C ASP A 154 15.77 -7.30 -7.43
N ILE A 155 15.13 -7.72 -8.53
CA ILE A 155 14.67 -6.79 -9.57
C ILE A 155 13.44 -5.96 -9.14
N GLY A 156 12.61 -6.50 -8.24
CA GLY A 156 11.37 -5.86 -7.81
C GLY A 156 11.14 -5.92 -6.30
N TRP A 157 10.18 -5.14 -5.81
CA TRP A 157 9.82 -5.05 -4.39
C TRP A 157 8.35 -5.44 -4.13
N ARG A 158 7.71 -6.11 -5.07
CA ARG A 158 6.29 -6.46 -4.96
C ARG A 158 6.12 -7.78 -4.24
N LEU A 159 5.40 -7.74 -3.13
CA LEU A 159 5.23 -8.89 -2.23
C LEU A 159 4.52 -10.09 -2.86
N ARG A 160 3.65 -9.83 -3.85
CA ARG A 160 2.89 -10.88 -4.54
C ARG A 160 3.46 -11.28 -5.88
N LYS A 161 4.55 -10.63 -6.32
CA LYS A 161 5.13 -10.82 -7.64
C LYS A 161 6.58 -11.29 -7.54
N THR A 162 6.86 -12.42 -8.14
CA THR A 162 8.21 -13.02 -8.20
C THR A 162 8.66 -13.09 -9.66
N TYR A 163 9.91 -12.73 -9.89
CA TYR A 163 10.48 -12.67 -11.22
C TYR A 163 11.51 -13.76 -11.44
N PHE A 164 11.49 -14.34 -12.65
CA PHE A 164 12.45 -15.34 -13.10
C PHE A 164 13.02 -14.95 -14.46
N MET A 165 14.30 -15.13 -14.67
CA MET A 165 14.88 -15.14 -16.00
C MET A 165 14.50 -16.45 -16.66
N VAL A 166 13.90 -16.37 -17.84
CA VAL A 166 13.56 -17.53 -18.67
C VAL A 166 14.11 -17.36 -20.08
N ARG A 167 14.25 -18.48 -20.81
CA ARG A 167 14.64 -18.46 -22.20
C ARG A 167 13.73 -19.39 -23.02
N PRO A 168 13.29 -19.00 -24.21
CA PRO A 168 12.58 -19.90 -25.09
C PRO A 168 13.53 -20.95 -25.65
N LYS A 169 13.10 -22.22 -25.65
CA LYS A 169 13.92 -23.34 -26.19
C LYS A 169 14.22 -23.19 -27.68
N SER A 170 13.27 -22.60 -28.42
CA SER A 170 13.44 -22.30 -29.85
C SER A 170 14.46 -21.20 -30.13
N GLN A 171 14.73 -20.31 -29.16
CA GLN A 171 15.64 -19.19 -29.28
C GLN A 171 16.47 -19.01 -27.99
N PRO A 172 17.44 -19.88 -27.67
CA PRO A 172 18.15 -19.92 -26.40
C PRO A 172 18.97 -18.65 -26.07
N LYS A 173 19.26 -17.83 -27.07
CA LYS A 173 19.99 -16.54 -26.90
C LYS A 173 19.08 -15.40 -26.41
N VAL A 174 17.77 -15.54 -26.60
CA VAL A 174 16.78 -14.51 -26.19
C VAL A 174 16.53 -14.63 -24.70
N LYS A 175 16.75 -13.53 -23.99
CA LYS A 175 16.44 -13.43 -22.56
C LYS A 175 15.05 -12.86 -22.37
N GLN A 176 14.25 -13.54 -21.57
CA GLN A 176 12.92 -13.10 -21.21
C GLN A 176 12.75 -13.07 -19.69
N VAL A 177 11.83 -12.26 -19.20
CA VAL A 177 11.42 -12.20 -17.79
C VAL A 177 10.04 -12.79 -17.67
N LEU A 178 9.90 -13.79 -16.83
CA LEU A 178 8.64 -14.29 -16.35
C LEU A 178 8.32 -13.61 -15.00
N ALA A 179 7.17 -13.01 -14.91
CA ALA A 179 6.60 -12.52 -13.67
C ALA A 179 5.48 -13.47 -13.23
N TRP A 180 5.66 -14.16 -12.11
CA TRP A 180 4.62 -14.89 -11.42
C TRP A 180 3.96 -13.97 -10.40
N SER A 181 2.64 -13.89 -10.39
CA SER A 181 1.87 -13.04 -9.48
C SER A 181 0.80 -13.88 -8.76
N TYR A 182 0.83 -13.90 -7.43
CA TYR A 182 -0.30 -14.40 -6.64
C TYR A 182 -1.48 -13.43 -6.76
N TYR A 183 -2.69 -13.96 -6.74
CA TYR A 183 -3.89 -13.12 -6.75
C TYR A 183 -3.90 -12.16 -5.57
N GLY A 184 -4.34 -10.95 -5.85
CA GLY A 184 -4.51 -9.91 -4.84
C GLY A 184 -5.95 -9.82 -4.32
N PRO A 185 -6.16 -8.96 -3.31
CA PRO A 185 -7.46 -8.77 -2.68
C PRO A 185 -8.51 -8.13 -3.61
N ASP A 186 -8.08 -7.53 -4.71
CA ASP A 186 -8.96 -6.88 -5.70
C ASP A 186 -9.26 -7.77 -6.91
N LYS A 187 -9.08 -9.08 -6.79
CA LYS A 187 -9.45 -10.03 -7.84
C LYS A 187 -10.96 -10.28 -7.84
N TYR A 188 -11.65 -9.64 -8.76
CA TYR A 188 -13.11 -9.78 -8.92
C TYR A 188 -13.51 -10.59 -10.15
N LEU A 189 -12.58 -10.88 -11.07
CA LEU A 189 -12.83 -11.76 -12.20
C LEU A 189 -12.79 -13.22 -11.77
N ASP A 190 -13.81 -13.97 -12.13
CA ASP A 190 -13.81 -15.43 -12.03
C ASP A 190 -12.76 -16.03 -12.98
N TYR A 191 -12.28 -17.23 -12.66
CA TYR A 191 -11.26 -17.91 -13.47
C TYR A 191 -11.72 -18.10 -14.94
N LYS A 192 -12.99 -18.44 -15.16
CA LYS A 192 -13.58 -18.62 -16.52
C LYS A 192 -13.53 -17.36 -17.38
N ASP A 193 -13.58 -16.16 -16.77
CA ASP A 193 -13.53 -14.87 -17.47
C ASP A 193 -12.11 -14.33 -17.51
N LEU A 194 -11.33 -14.54 -16.45
CA LEU A 194 -9.94 -14.08 -16.34
C LEU A 194 -9.04 -14.69 -17.41
N VAL A 195 -9.11 -16.02 -17.61
CA VAL A 195 -8.23 -16.72 -18.57
C VAL A 195 -8.41 -16.21 -20.02
N PRO A 196 -9.63 -16.09 -20.56
CA PRO A 196 -9.82 -15.50 -21.89
C PRO A 196 -9.36 -14.05 -22.00
N ILE A 197 -9.56 -13.23 -20.95
CA ILE A 197 -9.12 -11.83 -20.94
C ILE A 197 -7.60 -11.76 -20.93
N MET A 198 -6.94 -12.55 -20.08
CA MET A 198 -5.47 -12.62 -20.05
C MET A 198 -4.91 -13.00 -21.41
N LYS A 199 -5.49 -14.00 -22.10
CA LYS A 199 -5.06 -14.44 -23.44
C LYS A 199 -5.16 -13.35 -24.52
N LEU A 200 -5.88 -12.25 -24.29
CA LEU A 200 -5.89 -11.11 -25.20
C LEU A 200 -4.68 -10.20 -25.04
N LEU A 201 -4.01 -10.19 -23.87
CA LEU A 201 -2.92 -9.24 -23.60
C LEU A 201 -1.75 -9.34 -24.60
N PRO A 202 -1.30 -10.54 -25.04
CA PRO A 202 -0.26 -10.65 -26.06
C PRO A 202 -0.66 -10.08 -27.43
N THR A 203 -1.95 -9.88 -27.70
CA THR A 203 -2.44 -9.32 -28.97
C THR A 203 -2.47 -7.78 -28.96
N ILE A 204 -2.17 -7.14 -27.85
CA ILE A 204 -2.11 -5.68 -27.75
C ILE A 204 -0.86 -5.19 -28.46
N GLN A 205 -1.06 -4.49 -29.58
CA GLN A 205 -0.01 -3.83 -30.35
C GLN A 205 -0.15 -2.31 -30.21
N HIS A 206 0.38 -1.78 -29.13
CA HIS A 206 0.39 -0.32 -28.88
C HIS A 206 1.83 0.17 -28.74
N PRO A 207 2.23 1.29 -29.36
CA PRO A 207 3.62 1.75 -29.38
C PRO A 207 4.18 2.06 -27.97
N PHE A 208 3.29 2.42 -27.04
CA PHE A 208 3.65 2.85 -25.68
C PHE A 208 3.18 1.87 -24.59
N ILE A 209 2.82 0.64 -24.97
CA ILE A 209 2.59 -0.48 -24.05
C ILE A 209 3.65 -1.53 -24.34
N TYR A 210 4.31 -2.00 -23.27
CA TYR A 210 5.36 -3.00 -23.43
C TYR A 210 4.76 -4.36 -23.82
N PRO A 211 5.21 -4.96 -24.92
CA PRO A 211 4.62 -6.20 -25.43
C PRO A 211 4.70 -7.35 -24.42
N VAL A 212 3.63 -8.09 -24.30
CA VAL A 212 3.56 -9.34 -23.55
C VAL A 212 3.73 -10.50 -24.54
N THR A 213 4.73 -11.34 -24.33
CA THR A 213 4.98 -12.49 -25.20
C THR A 213 4.01 -13.64 -24.92
N TYR A 214 3.74 -13.89 -23.64
CA TYR A 214 2.89 -14.97 -23.19
C TYR A 214 2.27 -14.68 -21.84
N VAL A 215 1.08 -15.19 -21.61
CA VAL A 215 0.37 -15.11 -20.33
C VAL A 215 -0.34 -16.41 -20.02
N SER A 216 -0.51 -16.71 -18.75
CA SER A 216 -1.37 -17.78 -18.28
C SER A 216 -1.89 -17.46 -16.89
N ALA A 217 -2.95 -18.14 -16.47
CA ALA A 217 -3.50 -18.06 -15.15
C ALA A 217 -3.82 -19.46 -14.62
N SER A 218 -3.76 -19.64 -13.31
CA SER A 218 -4.08 -20.86 -12.58
C SER A 218 -5.03 -20.54 -11.42
N ASP A 219 -5.33 -21.50 -10.56
CA ASP A 219 -6.18 -21.29 -9.38
C ASP A 219 -5.55 -20.35 -8.34
N SER A 220 -4.23 -20.23 -8.30
CA SER A 220 -3.48 -19.50 -7.27
C SER A 220 -2.88 -18.18 -7.74
N GLY A 221 -2.75 -17.97 -9.05
CA GLY A 221 -2.11 -16.78 -9.60
C GLY A 221 -2.03 -16.79 -11.12
N GLY A 222 -1.31 -15.81 -11.65
CA GLY A 222 -1.05 -15.69 -13.07
C GLY A 222 0.41 -15.40 -13.36
N LEU A 223 0.82 -15.71 -14.59
CA LEU A 223 2.15 -15.38 -15.08
C LEU A 223 2.08 -14.57 -16.38
N ALA A 224 3.07 -13.73 -16.58
CA ALA A 224 3.31 -13.01 -17.82
C ALA A 224 4.79 -13.10 -18.19
N ILE A 225 5.06 -13.38 -19.46
CA ILE A 225 6.43 -13.43 -20.02
C ILE A 225 6.61 -12.25 -20.96
N ARG A 226 7.76 -11.56 -20.82
CA ARG A 226 8.16 -10.42 -21.65
C ARG A 226 9.63 -10.54 -22.04
N THR A 227 10.03 -9.87 -23.11
CA THR A 227 11.45 -9.72 -23.43
C THR A 227 12.17 -8.96 -22.32
N PHE A 228 13.37 -9.37 -21.95
CA PHE A 228 14.20 -8.65 -20.98
C PHE A 228 15.04 -7.59 -21.67
N HIS A 229 14.84 -6.32 -21.29
CA HIS A 229 15.69 -5.21 -21.74
C HIS A 229 16.63 -4.74 -20.64
N GLY A 230 17.89 -4.54 -21.01
CA GLY A 230 18.93 -4.10 -20.09
C GLY A 230 18.92 -2.60 -19.78
N THR A 231 18.08 -1.80 -20.45
CA THR A 231 17.98 -0.35 -20.26
C THR A 231 17.29 0.04 -18.95
N GLY A 232 16.34 -0.76 -18.49
CA GLY A 232 15.61 -0.53 -17.25
C GLY A 232 14.40 0.41 -17.39
N THR A 233 13.89 0.84 -16.26
CA THR A 233 12.70 1.68 -16.12
C THR A 233 13.07 3.16 -15.97
N LEU A 234 12.05 4.05 -16.04
CA LEU A 234 12.25 5.47 -15.68
C LEU A 234 12.86 5.62 -14.28
N LYS A 235 12.46 4.76 -13.33
CA LYS A 235 13.01 4.75 -11.97
C LYS A 235 14.51 4.42 -11.96
N ASP A 236 14.92 3.41 -12.75
CA ASP A 236 16.35 3.05 -12.88
C ASP A 236 17.15 4.21 -13.47
N PHE A 237 16.61 4.92 -14.47
CA PHE A 237 17.24 6.10 -15.06
C PHE A 237 17.38 7.24 -14.03
N ILE A 238 16.27 7.58 -13.33
CA ILE A 238 16.26 8.62 -12.29
C ILE A 238 17.32 8.33 -11.22
N CYS A 239 17.39 7.08 -10.74
CA CYS A 239 18.31 6.66 -9.69
C CYS A 239 19.71 6.30 -10.21
N LYS A 240 20.01 6.43 -11.50
CA LYS A 240 21.26 5.99 -12.17
C LYS A 240 21.64 4.55 -11.80
N ALA A 241 20.65 3.68 -11.76
CA ALA A 241 20.81 2.33 -11.26
C ALA A 241 20.90 1.30 -12.38
N LYS A 242 21.65 0.21 -12.13
CA LYS A 242 21.65 -0.94 -13.04
C LYS A 242 20.37 -1.76 -12.82
N PRO A 243 19.61 -2.14 -13.87
CA PRO A 243 18.32 -2.80 -13.73
C PRO A 243 18.34 -4.06 -12.85
N LYS A 244 19.38 -4.89 -12.96
CA LYS A 244 19.55 -6.13 -12.18
C LYS A 244 20.08 -5.95 -10.76
N ALA A 245 20.41 -4.73 -10.33
CA ALA A 245 20.87 -4.51 -8.96
C ALA A 245 19.71 -4.64 -7.96
N HIS A 246 20.04 -5.00 -6.72
CA HIS A 246 19.06 -5.15 -5.64
C HIS A 246 18.24 -3.86 -5.46
N TYR A 247 16.90 -3.96 -5.46
CA TYR A 247 16.00 -2.81 -5.49
C TYR A 247 16.16 -1.86 -4.27
N LEU A 248 16.47 -2.40 -3.08
CA LEU A 248 16.76 -1.55 -1.92
C LEU A 248 18.01 -0.71 -2.16
N LYS A 249 19.08 -1.30 -2.75
CA LYS A 249 20.30 -0.57 -3.10
C LYS A 249 20.06 0.48 -4.19
N LYS A 250 19.16 0.19 -5.14
CA LYS A 250 18.84 1.10 -6.24
C LYS A 250 18.08 2.34 -5.76
N TYR A 251 17.11 2.16 -4.87
CA TYR A 251 16.06 3.14 -4.68
C TYR A 251 15.93 3.71 -3.26
N CYS A 252 16.49 3.06 -2.22
CA CYS A 252 16.41 3.60 -0.86
C CYS A 252 17.31 4.82 -0.66
N LEU A 253 18.56 4.73 -1.11
CA LEU A 253 19.52 5.82 -1.01
C LEU A 253 20.35 5.90 -2.30
N PRO A 254 19.76 6.35 -3.42
CA PRO A 254 20.48 6.47 -4.67
C PRO A 254 21.59 7.52 -4.53
N LYS A 255 22.76 7.19 -5.07
CA LYS A 255 23.96 8.06 -5.00
C LYS A 255 23.75 9.41 -5.72
N SER A 256 22.87 9.43 -6.69
CA SER A 256 22.53 10.62 -7.46
C SER A 256 21.14 10.47 -8.05
N HIS A 257 20.47 11.59 -8.25
CA HIS A 257 19.16 11.68 -8.88
C HIS A 257 19.29 12.41 -10.20
N ASN A 258 18.61 11.90 -11.24
CA ASN A 258 18.45 12.58 -12.53
C ASN A 258 17.01 13.06 -12.67
N ALA A 259 16.81 14.36 -12.67
CA ALA A 259 15.59 14.92 -13.21
C ALA A 259 15.63 14.86 -14.75
N PHE A 260 14.48 14.70 -15.37
CA PHE A 260 14.36 14.79 -16.82
C PHE A 260 14.29 16.26 -17.27
N ASN A 261 14.83 16.54 -18.44
CA ASN A 261 14.62 17.85 -19.07
C ASN A 261 13.16 17.99 -19.56
N ILE A 262 12.74 19.21 -19.83
CA ILE A 262 11.36 19.52 -20.24
C ILE A 262 10.93 18.77 -21.52
N MET A 263 11.83 18.60 -22.49
CA MET A 263 11.52 17.89 -23.73
C MET A 263 11.22 16.41 -23.47
N ASN A 264 12.01 15.75 -22.62
CA ASN A 264 11.75 14.36 -22.22
C ASN A 264 10.45 14.26 -21.40
N ILE A 265 10.18 15.21 -20.51
CA ILE A 265 8.94 15.26 -19.73
C ILE A 265 7.73 15.34 -20.64
N LYS A 266 7.74 16.26 -21.61
CA LYS A 266 6.70 16.41 -22.64
C LYS A 266 6.49 15.11 -23.41
N THR A 267 7.57 14.58 -23.97
CA THR A 267 7.53 13.40 -24.85
C THR A 267 7.07 12.15 -24.10
N TYR A 268 7.69 11.86 -22.96
CA TYR A 268 7.33 10.67 -22.18
C TYR A 268 5.96 10.81 -21.52
N GLY A 269 5.63 12.01 -21.03
CA GLY A 269 4.30 12.30 -20.49
C GLY A 269 3.21 12.06 -21.54
N ARG A 270 3.39 12.58 -22.76
CA ARG A 270 2.46 12.31 -23.88
C ARG A 270 2.33 10.83 -24.21
N MET A 271 3.46 10.10 -24.31
CA MET A 271 3.45 8.65 -24.59
C MET A 271 2.66 7.86 -23.54
N ILE A 272 2.85 8.19 -22.26
CA ILE A 272 2.14 7.56 -21.14
C ILE A 272 0.64 7.86 -21.21
N LEU A 273 0.26 9.13 -21.45
CA LEU A 273 -1.14 9.54 -21.56
C LEU A 273 -1.85 8.84 -22.73
N GLU A 274 -1.19 8.70 -23.89
CA GLU A 274 -1.74 7.96 -25.05
C GLU A 274 -1.96 6.46 -24.70
N ALA A 275 -1.04 5.84 -23.97
CA ALA A 275 -1.20 4.46 -23.52
C ALA A 275 -2.35 4.32 -22.53
N LEU A 276 -2.50 5.25 -21.58
CA LEU A 276 -3.62 5.27 -20.63
C LEU A 276 -4.95 5.47 -21.35
N LYS A 277 -5.03 6.44 -22.27
CA LYS A 277 -6.22 6.66 -23.10
C LYS A 277 -6.65 5.38 -23.81
N PHE A 278 -5.72 4.71 -24.48
CA PHE A 278 -6.00 3.44 -25.15
C PHE A 278 -6.57 2.40 -24.19
N LEU A 279 -5.96 2.21 -23.00
CA LEU A 279 -6.43 1.23 -22.02
C LEU A 279 -7.83 1.59 -21.49
N HIS A 280 -8.07 2.87 -21.19
CA HIS A 280 -9.38 3.37 -20.72
C HIS A 280 -10.48 3.17 -21.77
N GLU A 281 -10.22 3.48 -23.04
CA GLU A 281 -11.16 3.26 -24.15
C GLU A 281 -11.50 1.77 -24.35
N LYS A 282 -10.58 0.87 -24.03
CA LYS A 282 -10.81 -0.58 -24.06
C LYS A 282 -11.47 -1.12 -22.79
N GLY A 283 -11.67 -0.29 -21.77
CA GLY A 283 -12.21 -0.71 -20.47
C GLY A 283 -11.26 -1.59 -19.66
N LEU A 284 -9.95 -1.49 -19.92
CA LEU A 284 -8.89 -2.16 -19.18
C LEU A 284 -8.36 -1.23 -18.10
N PRO A 285 -8.69 -1.41 -16.82
CA PRO A 285 -8.12 -0.58 -15.76
C PRO A 285 -6.63 -0.84 -15.63
N TYR A 286 -5.82 0.21 -15.41
CA TYR A 286 -4.38 0.07 -15.21
C TYR A 286 -3.99 0.14 -13.72
N GLY A 287 -4.11 1.29 -13.07
CA GLY A 287 -3.96 1.47 -11.60
C GLY A 287 -2.55 1.30 -11.04
N HIS A 288 -1.55 0.97 -11.88
CA HIS A 288 -0.19 0.65 -11.45
C HIS A 288 0.86 1.56 -12.06
N LEU A 289 0.47 2.80 -12.39
CA LEU A 289 1.38 3.78 -12.96
C LEU A 289 2.33 4.35 -11.90
N HIS A 290 3.61 4.10 -12.09
CA HIS A 290 4.72 4.72 -11.35
C HIS A 290 6.01 4.55 -12.17
N THR A 291 7.05 5.30 -11.86
CA THR A 291 8.31 5.32 -12.63
C THR A 291 8.99 3.95 -12.76
N GLY A 292 8.80 3.05 -11.80
CA GLY A 292 9.28 1.66 -11.86
C GLY A 292 8.45 0.72 -12.73
N ASN A 293 7.31 1.19 -13.28
CA ASN A 293 6.43 0.44 -14.19
C ASN A 293 6.41 0.99 -15.61
N VAL A 294 7.30 1.90 -15.91
CA VAL A 294 7.48 2.47 -17.24
C VAL A 294 8.86 2.11 -17.74
N MET A 295 8.93 1.24 -18.75
CA MET A 295 10.18 0.85 -19.40
C MET A 295 10.69 1.99 -20.28
N LEU A 296 11.98 2.28 -20.21
CA LEU A 296 12.65 3.23 -21.11
C LEU A 296 13.42 2.46 -22.19
N GLU A 297 13.04 2.66 -23.44
CA GLU A 297 13.65 1.98 -24.60
C GLU A 297 14.00 3.01 -25.67
N GLY A 298 15.29 3.39 -25.76
CA GLY A 298 15.72 4.51 -26.60
C GLY A 298 15.01 5.80 -26.22
N ASN A 299 14.32 6.41 -27.17
CA ASN A 299 13.55 7.65 -26.99
C ASN A 299 12.05 7.39 -26.70
N ALA A 300 11.67 6.14 -26.44
CA ALA A 300 10.29 5.77 -26.14
C ALA A 300 10.17 5.21 -24.73
N CYS A 301 9.04 5.49 -24.10
CA CYS A 301 8.64 4.82 -22.86
C CYS A 301 7.40 3.96 -23.09
N ARG A 302 7.31 2.85 -22.35
CA ARG A 302 6.24 1.87 -22.48
C ARG A 302 5.74 1.40 -21.13
N LEU A 303 4.42 1.32 -20.96
CA LEU A 303 3.80 0.80 -19.73
C LEU A 303 4.04 -0.69 -19.59
N LEU A 304 4.45 -1.10 -18.39
CA LEU A 304 4.61 -2.51 -17.97
C LEU A 304 3.37 -2.99 -17.20
N ASP A 305 3.28 -4.29 -17.00
CA ASP A 305 2.43 -4.90 -15.97
C ASP A 305 0.93 -4.60 -16.08
N ILE A 306 0.43 -4.52 -17.31
CA ILE A 306 -1.00 -4.28 -17.61
C ILE A 306 -1.93 -5.38 -17.07
N GLU A 307 -1.41 -6.55 -16.70
CA GLU A 307 -2.15 -7.65 -16.08
C GLU A 307 -2.41 -7.46 -14.58
N ASN A 308 -1.71 -6.57 -13.91
CA ASN A 308 -1.75 -6.47 -12.44
C ASN A 308 -3.16 -6.28 -11.88
N THR A 309 -3.95 -5.38 -12.45
CA THR A 309 -5.32 -5.11 -11.99
C THR A 309 -6.24 -6.30 -12.27
N LEU A 310 -6.06 -7.01 -13.37
CA LEU A 310 -6.81 -8.23 -13.69
C LEU A 310 -6.54 -9.35 -12.67
N LEU A 311 -5.29 -9.41 -12.16
CA LEU A 311 -4.88 -10.35 -11.11
C LEU A 311 -5.25 -9.87 -9.71
N GLY A 312 -5.87 -8.70 -9.59
CA GLY A 312 -6.35 -8.14 -8.33
C GLY A 312 -5.27 -7.59 -7.42
N LEU A 313 -4.10 -7.22 -7.95
CA LEU A 313 -3.08 -6.57 -7.14
C LEU A 313 -3.54 -5.16 -6.73
N PRO A 314 -3.31 -4.75 -5.47
CA PRO A 314 -3.70 -3.42 -5.01
C PRO A 314 -2.96 -2.32 -5.77
N PHE A 315 -3.61 -1.21 -6.01
CA PHE A 315 -3.00 -0.05 -6.67
C PHE A 315 -1.78 0.46 -5.91
N PHE A 316 -0.76 0.89 -6.65
CA PHE A 316 0.51 1.31 -6.05
C PHE A 316 0.35 2.44 -5.01
N TYR A 317 -0.46 3.46 -5.31
CA TYR A 317 -0.72 4.60 -4.43
C TYR A 317 -1.95 4.42 -3.53
N ARG A 318 -2.46 3.19 -3.33
CA ARG A 318 -3.69 2.95 -2.56
C ARG A 318 -3.68 3.58 -1.18
N GLY A 319 -2.55 3.55 -0.47
CA GLY A 319 -2.41 4.20 0.83
C GLY A 319 -2.70 5.70 0.79
N TYR A 320 -2.35 6.38 -0.32
CA TYR A 320 -2.64 7.80 -0.51
C TYR A 320 -4.06 8.03 -1.00
N LEU A 321 -4.55 7.20 -1.93
CA LEU A 321 -5.90 7.31 -2.50
C LEU A 321 -7.01 7.26 -1.45
N SER A 322 -6.83 6.47 -0.39
CA SER A 322 -7.78 6.37 0.72
C SER A 322 -8.02 7.70 1.46
N HIS A 323 -7.19 8.72 1.21
CA HIS A 323 -7.35 10.07 1.76
C HIS A 323 -8.36 10.93 0.99
N PHE A 324 -8.71 10.56 -0.25
CA PHE A 324 -9.48 11.40 -1.17
C PHE A 324 -10.73 10.67 -1.67
N ARG A 325 -11.91 11.16 -1.27
CA ARG A 325 -13.21 10.55 -1.65
C ARG A 325 -13.55 10.75 -3.13
N LYS A 326 -12.95 11.74 -3.78
CA LYS A 326 -13.24 12.10 -5.17
C LYS A 326 -12.40 11.33 -6.18
N ILE A 327 -11.28 10.73 -5.75
CA ILE A 327 -10.49 9.83 -6.58
C ILE A 327 -11.04 8.41 -6.39
N ASN A 328 -12.12 8.10 -7.07
CA ASN A 328 -12.92 6.90 -6.85
C ASN A 328 -13.25 6.10 -8.12
N THR A 329 -12.69 6.50 -9.26
CA THR A 329 -12.71 5.74 -10.51
C THR A 329 -11.31 5.29 -10.88
N THR A 330 -11.20 4.22 -11.64
CA THR A 330 -9.90 3.69 -12.07
C THR A 330 -9.14 4.68 -12.96
N GLU A 331 -9.86 5.46 -13.78
CA GLU A 331 -9.28 6.53 -14.61
C GLU A 331 -8.71 7.66 -13.75
N ALA A 332 -9.44 8.08 -12.70
CA ALA A 332 -8.96 9.11 -11.77
C ALA A 332 -7.72 8.62 -10.98
N VAL A 333 -7.65 7.32 -10.65
CA VAL A 333 -6.46 6.69 -10.05
C VAL A 333 -5.25 6.81 -10.96
N ASP A 334 -5.43 6.55 -12.27
CA ASP A 334 -4.34 6.64 -13.24
C ASP A 334 -3.87 8.08 -13.43
N VAL A 335 -4.77 9.06 -13.47
CA VAL A 335 -4.42 10.49 -13.53
C VAL A 335 -3.69 10.94 -12.27
N TYR A 336 -4.16 10.54 -11.09
CA TYR A 336 -3.47 10.82 -9.84
C TYR A 336 -2.05 10.24 -9.82
N SER A 337 -1.93 8.99 -10.27
CA SER A 337 -0.65 8.30 -10.36
C SER A 337 0.28 8.97 -11.39
N PHE A 338 -0.28 9.50 -12.49
CA PHE A 338 0.46 10.29 -13.48
C PHE A 338 1.03 11.57 -12.86
N GLY A 339 0.28 12.26 -11.99
CA GLY A 339 0.80 13.41 -11.26
C GLY A 339 2.03 13.07 -10.41
N HIS A 340 2.00 11.97 -9.66
CA HIS A 340 3.16 11.48 -8.90
C HIS A 340 4.35 11.11 -9.79
N LEU A 341 4.10 10.47 -10.92
CA LEU A 341 5.13 10.13 -11.91
C LEU A 341 5.75 11.40 -12.51
N LEU A 342 4.93 12.37 -12.91
CA LEU A 342 5.38 13.65 -13.44
C LEU A 342 6.23 14.42 -12.41
N TYR A 343 5.81 14.41 -11.14
CA TYR A 343 6.60 14.98 -10.04
C TYR A 343 7.98 14.34 -9.96
N GLU A 344 8.04 13.01 -9.95
CA GLU A 344 9.30 12.29 -9.85
C GLU A 344 10.21 12.51 -11.08
N MET A 345 9.65 12.60 -12.28
CA MET A 345 10.39 12.98 -13.49
C MET A 345 10.97 14.40 -13.41
N THR A 346 10.21 15.32 -12.83
CA THR A 346 10.58 16.74 -12.72
C THR A 346 11.66 16.98 -11.67
N PHE A 347 11.55 16.34 -10.51
CA PHE A 347 12.43 16.60 -9.37
C PHE A 347 13.50 15.53 -9.16
N GLY A 348 13.42 14.39 -9.84
CA GLY A 348 14.31 13.23 -9.63
C GLY A 348 14.09 12.50 -8.31
N VAL A 349 13.09 12.90 -7.53
CA VAL A 349 12.75 12.29 -6.23
C VAL A 349 11.23 12.04 -6.15
N PRO A 350 10.79 10.95 -5.51
CA PRO A 350 9.37 10.66 -5.36
C PRO A 350 8.68 11.65 -4.42
N LEU A 351 7.41 11.94 -4.67
CA LEU A 351 6.55 12.64 -3.73
C LEU A 351 6.07 11.64 -2.66
N ASN A 352 6.53 11.81 -1.43
CA ASN A 352 6.22 10.91 -0.31
C ASN A 352 5.02 11.37 0.54
N VAL A 353 4.17 12.21 -0.02
CA VAL A 353 2.94 12.70 0.61
C VAL A 353 1.76 12.59 -0.35
N PRO A 354 0.52 12.45 0.15
CA PRO A 354 -0.66 12.28 -0.71
C PRO A 354 -1.01 13.48 -1.57
N SER A 355 -0.68 14.70 -1.15
CA SER A 355 -0.90 15.96 -1.89
C SER A 355 0.16 16.98 -1.53
N LYS A 356 0.36 17.98 -2.38
CA LYS A 356 1.32 19.05 -2.20
C LYS A 356 0.76 20.36 -2.76
N ASP A 357 0.62 21.36 -1.90
CA ASP A 357 0.00 22.65 -2.27
C ASP A 357 1.04 23.72 -2.69
N ASP A 358 2.31 23.52 -2.31
CA ASP A 358 3.38 24.47 -2.62
C ASP A 358 4.43 23.83 -3.54
N PHE A 359 4.54 24.34 -4.77
CA PHE A 359 5.54 23.92 -5.74
C PHE A 359 6.58 25.02 -5.96
N PRO A 360 7.89 24.69 -6.05
CA PRO A 360 8.94 25.66 -6.28
C PRO A 360 8.69 26.52 -7.53
N HIS A 361 9.00 27.81 -7.46
CA HIS A 361 8.90 28.71 -8.61
C HIS A 361 9.95 28.42 -9.70
N THR A 362 10.94 27.59 -9.41
CA THR A 362 12.03 27.22 -10.33
C THR A 362 11.62 26.24 -11.43
N ILE A 363 10.45 25.59 -11.29
CA ILE A 363 9.96 24.67 -12.34
C ILE A 363 9.27 25.42 -13.46
N PRO A 364 9.37 24.94 -14.72
CA PRO A 364 8.69 25.54 -15.85
C PRO A 364 7.18 25.66 -15.61
N PRO A 365 6.57 26.85 -15.90
CA PRO A 365 5.15 27.09 -15.63
C PRO A 365 4.18 26.04 -16.19
N PRO A 366 4.37 25.47 -17.41
CA PRO A 366 3.48 24.42 -17.90
C PRO A 366 3.50 23.16 -17.05
N ILE A 367 4.69 22.74 -16.56
CA ILE A 367 4.80 21.58 -15.68
C ILE A 367 4.13 21.88 -14.34
N LYS A 368 4.35 23.08 -13.79
CA LYS A 368 3.75 23.52 -12.53
C LYS A 368 2.22 23.47 -12.61
N SER A 369 1.64 24.02 -13.68
CA SER A 369 0.18 24.02 -13.90
C SER A 369 -0.41 22.60 -13.88
N VAL A 370 0.20 21.65 -14.58
CA VAL A 370 -0.26 20.26 -14.59
C VAL A 370 -0.10 19.61 -13.23
N LEU A 371 1.02 19.81 -12.52
CA LEU A 371 1.21 19.27 -11.17
C LEU A 371 0.17 19.82 -10.18
N GLU A 372 -0.12 21.11 -10.24
CA GLU A 372 -1.13 21.77 -9.41
C GLU A 372 -2.53 21.24 -9.69
N SER A 373 -2.88 21.01 -10.96
CA SER A 373 -4.19 20.49 -11.36
C SER A 373 -4.46 19.05 -10.88
N ILE A 374 -3.41 18.30 -10.49
CA ILE A 374 -3.54 16.90 -10.09
C ILE A 374 -3.22 16.71 -8.60
N LEU A 375 -2.15 17.34 -8.10
CA LEU A 375 -1.56 16.98 -6.79
C LEU A 375 -1.89 17.94 -5.66
N THR A 376 -2.49 19.12 -5.93
CA THR A 376 -2.92 20.00 -4.84
C THR A 376 -4.04 19.36 -4.03
N THR A 377 -4.09 19.73 -2.76
CA THR A 377 -5.15 19.25 -1.86
C THR A 377 -6.55 19.61 -2.38
N GLU A 378 -6.70 20.76 -3.03
CA GLU A 378 -7.94 21.19 -3.64
C GLU A 378 -8.30 20.33 -4.86
N ALA A 379 -7.38 20.11 -5.78
CA ALA A 379 -7.57 19.23 -6.94
C ALA A 379 -8.00 17.81 -6.51
N CYS A 380 -7.30 17.22 -5.52
CA CYS A 380 -7.61 15.89 -5.00
C CYS A 380 -8.97 15.81 -4.30
N LYS A 381 -9.50 16.91 -3.76
CA LYS A 381 -10.82 16.98 -3.11
C LYS A 381 -11.97 17.35 -4.05
N SER A 382 -11.66 17.95 -5.20
CA SER A 382 -12.67 18.37 -6.19
C SER A 382 -12.80 17.33 -7.32
N LYS A 383 -12.24 17.59 -8.46
CA LYS A 383 -12.24 16.72 -9.64
C LYS A 383 -10.91 16.83 -10.34
N LEU A 384 -10.26 15.71 -10.55
CA LEU A 384 -9.05 15.66 -11.37
C LEU A 384 -9.37 15.87 -12.86
N PRO A 385 -8.42 16.41 -13.66
CA PRO A 385 -8.55 16.43 -15.10
C PRO A 385 -8.68 15.01 -15.66
N THR A 386 -9.27 14.88 -16.82
CA THR A 386 -9.30 13.59 -17.56
C THR A 386 -7.98 13.40 -18.32
N VAL A 387 -7.74 12.18 -18.81
CA VAL A 387 -6.60 11.93 -19.70
C VAL A 387 -6.70 12.76 -20.99
N ASP A 388 -7.92 12.99 -21.51
CA ASP A 388 -8.14 13.82 -22.68
C ASP A 388 -7.85 15.30 -22.40
N ASP A 389 -8.23 15.81 -21.22
CA ASP A 389 -7.88 17.17 -20.80
C ASP A 389 -6.36 17.36 -20.74
N LEU A 390 -5.64 16.37 -20.16
CA LEU A 390 -4.18 16.40 -20.08
C LEU A 390 -3.52 16.30 -21.47
N LEU A 391 -4.05 15.50 -22.38
CA LEU A 391 -3.54 15.40 -23.75
C LEU A 391 -3.74 16.71 -24.54
N ALA A 392 -4.78 17.46 -24.21
CA ALA A 392 -5.04 18.79 -24.78
C ALA A 392 -4.23 19.91 -24.11
N ASP A 393 -3.60 19.66 -22.95
CA ASP A 393 -2.80 20.66 -22.24
C ASP A 393 -1.59 21.10 -23.08
N PRO A 394 -1.22 22.40 -23.08
CA PRO A 394 -0.06 22.91 -23.80
C PRO A 394 1.27 22.22 -23.50
N LEU A 395 1.40 21.58 -22.32
CA LEU A 395 2.59 20.79 -21.99
C LEU A 395 2.75 19.58 -22.92
N PHE A 396 1.64 18.98 -23.40
CA PHE A 396 1.68 17.72 -24.15
C PHE A 396 1.15 17.82 -25.57
N SER A 397 0.30 18.80 -25.87
CA SER A 397 -0.41 18.90 -27.16
C SER A 397 0.52 19.20 -28.35
N ASP A 398 1.65 19.85 -28.12
CA ASP A 398 2.64 20.19 -29.16
C ASP A 398 3.59 19.01 -29.52
N VAL A 399 3.51 17.89 -28.81
CA VAL A 399 4.30 16.70 -29.10
C VAL A 399 3.65 15.91 -30.23
N GLY A 400 4.17 16.03 -31.45
CA GLY A 400 3.73 15.24 -32.59
C GLY A 400 4.34 13.83 -32.59
N PHE A 401 3.53 12.84 -32.88
CA PHE A 401 4.01 11.50 -33.25
C PHE A 401 3.72 11.24 -34.73
N PRO A 402 4.56 10.46 -35.43
CA PRO A 402 4.24 10.03 -36.78
C PRO A 402 2.87 9.34 -36.78
N GLU A 403 2.08 9.65 -37.80
CA GLU A 403 0.79 9.01 -38.00
C GLU A 403 1.00 7.49 -38.08
N ARG A 404 0.40 6.75 -37.17
CA ARG A 404 0.50 5.29 -37.10
C ARG A 404 -0.89 4.71 -37.18
N ASP A 405 -0.99 3.54 -37.77
CA ASP A 405 -2.24 2.78 -37.76
C ASP A 405 -2.74 2.64 -36.32
N ARG A 406 -4.03 2.93 -36.12
CA ARG A 406 -4.66 2.78 -34.79
C ARG A 406 -4.58 1.30 -34.38
N PRO A 407 -4.08 1.02 -33.15
CA PRO A 407 -3.96 -0.36 -32.70
C PRO A 407 -5.29 -1.10 -32.78
N GLN A 408 -5.33 -2.15 -33.59
CA GLN A 408 -6.53 -2.97 -33.76
C GLN A 408 -6.65 -3.98 -32.62
N PHE A 409 -7.09 -3.52 -31.45
CA PHE A 409 -7.38 -4.38 -30.31
C PHE A 409 -8.87 -4.35 -30.01
N ARG A 410 -9.49 -5.54 -29.97
CA ARG A 410 -10.92 -5.66 -29.71
C ARG A 410 -11.18 -6.68 -28.60
N ILE A 411 -11.92 -6.27 -27.59
CA ILE A 411 -12.42 -7.17 -26.56
C ILE A 411 -13.74 -7.77 -27.03
N PRO A 412 -13.86 -9.11 -27.05
CA PRO A 412 -15.12 -9.79 -27.39
C PRO A 412 -16.27 -9.32 -26.49
N SER A 413 -17.47 -9.18 -27.07
CA SER A 413 -18.63 -8.62 -26.35
C SER A 413 -18.95 -9.37 -25.06
N LYS A 414 -18.80 -10.70 -25.04
CA LYS A 414 -19.03 -11.55 -23.88
C LYS A 414 -18.09 -11.27 -22.69
N LEU A 415 -16.92 -10.65 -22.92
CA LEU A 415 -15.94 -10.32 -21.89
C LEU A 415 -16.06 -8.88 -21.39
N LYS A 416 -16.85 -8.03 -22.07
CA LYS A 416 -17.01 -6.62 -21.65
C LYS A 416 -17.78 -6.48 -20.35
N GLU A 417 -18.86 -7.22 -20.16
CA GLU A 417 -19.66 -7.16 -18.93
C GLU A 417 -18.90 -7.68 -17.70
N PRO A 418 -18.20 -8.82 -17.73
CA PRO A 418 -17.32 -9.23 -16.63
C PRO A 418 -16.25 -8.18 -16.27
N LEU A 419 -15.60 -7.57 -17.27
CA LEU A 419 -14.62 -6.50 -17.04
C LEU A 419 -15.23 -5.28 -16.37
N LYS A 420 -16.39 -4.82 -16.86
CA LYS A 420 -17.13 -3.68 -16.29
C LYS A 420 -17.57 -3.98 -14.87
N ALA A 421 -18.05 -5.18 -14.59
CA ALA A 421 -18.43 -5.59 -13.24
C ALA A 421 -17.22 -5.62 -12.30
N ALA A 422 -16.09 -6.19 -12.73
CA ALA A 422 -14.85 -6.21 -11.94
C ALA A 422 -14.36 -4.79 -11.65
N LYS A 423 -14.31 -3.90 -12.65
CA LYS A 423 -13.98 -2.49 -12.49
C LYS A 423 -14.88 -1.82 -11.44
N SER A 424 -16.19 -2.01 -11.53
CA SER A 424 -17.15 -1.44 -10.58
C SER A 424 -16.92 -1.93 -9.14
N GLN A 425 -16.50 -3.19 -8.94
CA GLN A 425 -16.16 -3.69 -7.61
C GLN A 425 -14.87 -3.06 -7.05
N VAL A 426 -13.86 -2.88 -7.89
CA VAL A 426 -12.63 -2.15 -7.50
C VAL A 426 -12.96 -0.72 -7.06
N GLU A 427 -13.80 -0.01 -7.82
CA GLU A 427 -14.22 1.36 -7.52
C GLU A 427 -15.05 1.46 -6.24
N LYS A 428 -15.95 0.51 -5.99
CA LYS A 428 -16.69 0.42 -4.71
C LYS A 428 -15.73 0.24 -3.53
N ARG A 429 -14.71 -0.59 -3.69
CA ARG A 429 -13.72 -0.79 -2.64
C ARG A 429 -12.89 0.47 -2.37
N LEU A 430 -12.50 1.23 -3.40
CA LEU A 430 -11.83 2.52 -3.22
C LEU A 430 -12.69 3.50 -2.40
N GLN A 431 -14.00 3.56 -2.71
CA GLN A 431 -14.94 4.40 -1.98
C GLN A 431 -15.05 3.98 -0.50
N GLU A 432 -15.11 2.68 -0.24
CA GLU A 432 -15.18 2.15 1.11
C GLU A 432 -13.92 2.44 1.92
N ASP A 433 -12.73 2.22 1.36
CA ASP A 433 -11.46 2.57 1.99
C ASP A 433 -11.41 4.05 2.39
N ALA A 434 -11.84 4.93 1.49
CA ALA A 434 -11.89 6.37 1.76
C ALA A 434 -12.90 6.75 2.87
N ARG A 435 -14.05 6.04 2.95
CA ARG A 435 -15.02 6.20 4.05
C ARG A 435 -14.42 5.78 5.38
N VAL A 436 -13.80 4.59 5.42
CA VAL A 436 -13.17 4.04 6.63
C VAL A 436 -12.10 4.98 7.16
N VAL A 437 -11.14 5.37 6.33
CA VAL A 437 -10.06 6.30 6.72
C VAL A 437 -10.62 7.64 7.19
N SER A 438 -11.62 8.18 6.51
CA SER A 438 -12.28 9.44 6.91
C SER A 438 -13.00 9.34 8.26
N SER A 439 -13.65 8.21 8.54
CA SER A 439 -14.33 7.97 9.82
C SER A 439 -13.34 7.89 10.97
N PHE A 440 -12.25 7.12 10.82
CA PHE A 440 -11.20 7.03 11.85
C PHE A 440 -10.49 8.36 12.09
N ARG A 441 -10.24 9.16 11.05
CA ARG A 441 -9.67 10.51 11.22
C ARG A 441 -10.59 11.43 12.03
N ARG A 442 -11.90 11.36 11.81
CA ARG A 442 -12.88 12.15 12.61
C ARG A 442 -12.87 11.71 14.07
N LEU A 443 -12.87 10.39 14.31
CA LEU A 443 -12.82 9.84 15.67
C LEU A 443 -11.50 10.23 16.38
N SER A 444 -10.35 10.09 15.72
CA SER A 444 -9.07 10.48 16.27
C SER A 444 -8.99 11.98 16.60
N LYS A 445 -9.50 12.85 15.73
CA LYS A 445 -9.58 14.29 16.00
C LYS A 445 -10.52 14.60 17.18
N ALA A 446 -11.67 13.93 17.28
CA ALA A 446 -12.59 14.10 18.38
C ALA A 446 -11.98 13.64 19.72
N GLN A 447 -11.24 12.51 19.73
CA GLN A 447 -10.51 12.03 20.89
C GLN A 447 -9.38 12.98 21.30
N ALA A 448 -8.59 13.48 20.34
CA ALA A 448 -7.53 14.44 20.59
C ALA A 448 -8.10 15.76 21.20
N HIS A 449 -9.20 16.26 20.65
CA HIS A 449 -9.88 17.44 21.20
C HIS A 449 -10.44 17.17 22.60
N HIS A 450 -11.05 16.00 22.81
CA HIS A 450 -11.56 15.61 24.14
C HIS A 450 -10.47 15.51 25.21
N ASN A 451 -9.27 15.10 24.80
CA ASN A 451 -8.11 14.92 25.67
C ASN A 451 -7.25 16.19 25.80
N SER A 452 -7.58 17.26 25.07
CA SER A 452 -6.80 18.49 25.12
C SER A 452 -6.86 19.13 26.52
N ASP A 453 -5.78 19.76 26.96
CA ASP A 453 -5.72 20.42 28.27
C ASP A 453 -6.71 21.57 28.41
N GLU A 454 -7.07 22.20 27.30
CA GLU A 454 -8.07 23.25 27.23
C GLU A 454 -9.45 22.72 27.54
N GLU A 455 -9.85 21.57 26.95
CA GLU A 455 -11.11 20.91 27.22
C GLU A 455 -11.17 20.38 28.67
N LYS A 456 -10.07 19.83 29.18
CA LYS A 456 -9.97 19.43 30.61
C LYS A 456 -10.18 20.61 31.54
N ARG A 457 -9.58 21.78 31.26
CA ARG A 457 -9.78 23.03 32.04
C ARG A 457 -11.23 23.51 31.91
N ARG A 458 -11.82 23.48 30.75
CA ARG A 458 -13.23 23.86 30.51
C ARG A 458 -14.19 22.97 31.28
N ARG A 459 -13.99 21.66 31.29
CA ARG A 459 -14.79 20.70 32.08
C ARG A 459 -14.62 20.91 33.58
N LYS A 460 -13.39 21.15 34.06
CA LYS A 460 -13.18 21.50 35.48
C LYS A 460 -13.94 22.76 35.88
N LYS A 461 -13.92 23.82 35.06
CA LYS A 461 -14.66 25.06 35.33
C LYS A 461 -16.19 24.84 35.29
N ALA A 462 -16.70 24.03 34.36
CA ALA A 462 -18.12 23.73 34.28
C ALA A 462 -18.62 22.91 35.49
N ASN A 463 -17.82 21.90 35.92
CA ASN A 463 -18.14 21.12 37.13
C ASN A 463 -18.08 21.94 38.39
N LEU A 464 -17.13 22.89 38.49
CA LEU A 464 -17.05 23.83 39.64
C LEU A 464 -18.25 24.74 39.70
N LYS A 465 -18.68 25.32 38.56
CA LYS A 465 -19.90 26.13 38.48
C LYS A 465 -21.15 25.33 38.85
N LYS A 466 -21.27 24.07 38.42
CA LYS A 466 -22.37 23.19 38.78
C LYS A 466 -22.44 22.92 40.27
N ARG A 467 -21.31 22.63 40.92
CA ARG A 467 -21.22 22.42 42.37
C ARG A 467 -21.57 23.71 43.16
N MET A 468 -21.13 24.88 42.67
CA MET A 468 -21.49 26.15 43.31
C MET A 468 -22.98 26.49 43.17
N SER A 469 -23.65 26.13 42.05
CA SER A 469 -25.08 26.29 41.88
C SER A 469 -25.88 25.32 42.75
N GLU A 470 -25.38 24.10 42.96
CA GLU A 470 -26.01 23.11 43.84
C GLU A 470 -25.88 23.47 45.32
N GLN A 471 -24.79 24.15 45.76
CA GLN A 471 -24.62 24.68 47.11
C GLN A 471 -25.54 25.89 47.37
N ASN A 472 -25.69 26.80 46.42
CA ASN A 472 -26.59 27.96 46.57
C ASN A 472 -28.09 27.59 46.63
N VAL A 473 -28.47 26.46 46.05
CA VAL A 473 -29.85 25.92 46.13
C VAL A 473 -30.09 25.25 47.50
N GLY A 474 -29.03 24.74 48.16
CA GLY A 474 -29.09 24.14 49.50
C GLY A 474 -29.25 25.20 50.64
N GLU A 475 -28.71 26.41 50.45
CA GLU A 475 -28.80 27.48 51.49
C GLU A 475 -30.12 28.28 51.42
N SER A 476 -30.86 28.25 50.32
CA SER A 476 -32.15 28.97 50.22
C SER A 476 -33.32 28.21 50.81
N ASN A 477 -33.17 26.96 51.26
CA ASN A 477 -34.24 26.14 51.84
C ASN A 477 -34.21 26.02 53.38
N ASN A 478 -33.41 26.84 54.06
CA ASN A 478 -33.26 26.74 55.54
C ASN A 478 -33.77 27.95 56.31
N SER A 479 -34.82 28.60 55.80
CA SER A 479 -35.52 29.65 56.60
C SER A 479 -37.04 29.52 56.41
N THR A 480 -37.67 28.64 57.19
CA THR A 480 -39.03 28.76 57.76
C THR A 480 -39.36 27.51 58.58
N GLN A 481 -39.28 27.62 59.89
CA GLN A 481 -40.15 26.84 60.78
C GLN A 481 -41.32 27.76 61.18
N PRO A 482 -42.53 27.23 61.52
CA PRO A 482 -42.73 26.40 62.70
C PRO A 482 -43.88 25.36 62.66
N ALA A 483 -43.75 24.47 63.66
CA ALA A 483 -44.84 23.87 64.54
C ALA A 483 -45.67 22.68 63.99
N GLN A 484 -45.37 21.55 64.63
CA GLN A 484 -46.24 20.51 65.25
C GLN A 484 -47.47 19.96 64.53
N THR A 485 -47.46 18.65 64.26
CA THR A 485 -48.27 17.67 65.06
C THR A 485 -48.01 16.22 64.62
N ASN A 486 -48.10 15.30 65.56
CA ASN A 486 -47.99 13.86 65.57
C ASN A 486 -48.65 13.07 64.42
N GLY A 487 -48.06 11.92 64.09
CA GLY A 487 -48.76 10.84 63.40
C GLY A 487 -47.81 9.73 62.92
N ASN A 488 -47.77 8.62 63.65
CA ASN A 488 -47.16 7.37 63.29
C ASN A 488 -47.63 6.90 61.91
N HIS A 489 -46.72 6.41 61.06
CA HIS A 489 -46.87 5.06 60.46
C HIS A 489 -45.61 4.59 59.76
N ALA A 490 -45.28 3.34 60.03
CA ALA A 490 -44.19 2.56 59.39
C ALA A 490 -44.49 2.30 57.92
N GLY A 491 -43.45 2.37 57.07
CA GLY A 491 -43.56 1.98 55.68
C GLY A 491 -42.16 1.65 55.09
N ASN A 492 -41.90 0.37 54.98
CA ASN A 492 -40.78 -0.21 54.23
C ASN A 492 -40.59 0.44 52.85
N GLY A 493 -39.39 0.88 52.57
CA GLY A 493 -38.94 1.31 51.23
C GLY A 493 -37.64 0.61 50.81
N SER A 494 -37.82 -0.39 50.01
CA SER A 494 -36.77 -1.22 49.41
C SER A 494 -35.83 -0.41 48.52
N VAL A 495 -34.54 -0.64 48.68
CA VAL A 495 -33.46 -0.18 47.81
C VAL A 495 -33.47 -1.00 46.51
N PRO A 496 -33.38 -0.42 45.31
CA PRO A 496 -33.26 -1.19 44.09
C PRO A 496 -31.86 -1.74 43.92
N ALA A 497 -31.78 -3.05 43.61
CA ALA A 497 -30.56 -3.81 43.36
C ALA A 497 -29.92 -3.40 42.02
N PRO A 498 -28.58 -3.56 41.90
CA PRO A 498 -27.87 -3.31 40.64
C PRO A 498 -28.16 -4.40 39.59
N PRO A 499 -28.04 -4.08 38.27
CA PRO A 499 -28.33 -5.04 37.19
C PRO A 499 -27.34 -6.17 37.14
N PRO A 500 -27.75 -7.37 36.67
CA PRO A 500 -26.89 -8.56 36.63
C PRO A 500 -25.82 -8.49 35.56
N ALA A 501 -24.68 -9.11 35.85
CA ALA A 501 -23.56 -9.28 34.95
C ALA A 501 -23.91 -10.23 33.77
N PRO A 502 -23.31 -10.03 32.57
CA PRO A 502 -23.58 -10.90 31.42
C PRO A 502 -23.06 -12.31 31.61
N ALA A 503 -23.85 -13.29 31.16
CA ALA A 503 -23.60 -14.72 31.27
C ALA A 503 -22.36 -15.18 30.47
N ALA A 504 -21.61 -16.11 31.02
CA ALA A 504 -20.48 -16.78 30.38
C ALA A 504 -20.94 -17.69 29.21
N PRO A 505 -20.10 -17.85 28.15
CA PRO A 505 -20.43 -18.76 27.05
C PRO A 505 -20.31 -20.22 27.44
N PRO A 506 -21.07 -21.15 26.80
CA PRO A 506 -21.07 -22.55 27.12
C PRO A 506 -19.76 -23.25 26.65
N PRO A 507 -19.36 -24.38 27.29
CA PRO A 507 -18.15 -25.10 26.93
C PRO A 507 -18.32 -25.85 25.60
N ALA A 508 -17.22 -25.89 24.83
CA ALA A 508 -17.12 -26.62 23.57
C ALA A 508 -17.29 -28.14 23.81
N ALA A 509 -18.14 -28.76 23.00
CA ALA A 509 -18.28 -30.21 22.94
C ALA A 509 -17.05 -30.87 22.29
N LYS A 510 -16.72 -32.05 22.79
CA LYS A 510 -15.59 -32.89 22.40
C LYS A 510 -15.59 -33.33 20.93
#